data_50bd6f6035482077a2d196b6f80c2d0c
#
_entry.id   50bd6f6035482077a2d196b6f80c2d0c
#
_cell.length_a   1.000
_cell.length_b   1.000
_cell.length_c   1.000
_cell.angle_alpha   90.00
_cell.angle_beta   90.00
_cell.angle_gamma   90.00
#
_symmetry.space_group_name_H-M   'P 1'
#
loop_
_entity.id
_entity.type
_entity.pdbx_description
1 polymer ?
#
loop_
_entity_poly.entity_id
_entity_poly.type
_entity_poly.pdbx_seq_one_letter_code
_entity_poly.pdbx_strand_id
1 'polypeptide(L)'
;MAELLRITPQDNVAVALTALSSGQTVTVDGISLTTVTDVPAGHKVALFPIKAGEKVIKYGFPIGYAKEDIPVGAHVHVHNLHTGLSGELTYEYHPTYPTIPEIPAATFMGYPRKDGRVGVRNELWILPTVGCVNDIARQLERAAQELVGGGVECVCAFPHPYGCSQMGDDQENTRTILADLATHPNVGGVLVLGLGCENSSAAIIEEHMGDYDKSRVRFLVCQQVEDEFAEAMKLLRELADNMRVEQRVPCPASKLVIGLKCGGSDGFSGITANPVIGGFSDLLCGMGGTTILTEVPEMFGAETILMDRCNTPELFDKTVRLINDFKRYFEEHHQTIYENPSPGNKAGGISTLEDKALGCTQKSGFSPVRDVLAYGERVHTPGLNLLSAPGNDLVAATALASAGAQIVLFSTGRGTPFACPVPTLKIATNTPLATKKHGWIDFNAGQLLTDGKTLPELSQALMEDVLATASGRLVCSERNGFHDLAIFKTGVTL
;
A
#
# COMPACT_ATOMS: atom_id res chain seq x y z
N MET A 1 24.76 1.58 -21.34
CA MET A 1 23.41 1.36 -20.77
C MET A 1 22.39 1.74 -21.84
N ALA A 2 21.26 1.06 -21.89
CA ALA A 2 20.17 1.48 -22.79
C ALA A 2 19.67 2.87 -22.37
N GLU A 3 19.37 3.74 -23.33
CA GLU A 3 18.87 5.10 -23.08
C GLU A 3 17.34 5.12 -23.07
N LEU A 4 16.71 4.15 -23.76
CA LEU A 4 15.27 3.99 -23.86
C LEU A 4 14.85 2.57 -23.49
N LEU A 5 13.63 2.46 -22.96
CA LEU A 5 12.94 1.18 -22.72
C LEU A 5 11.56 1.22 -23.37
N ARG A 6 11.29 0.33 -24.31
CA ARG A 6 9.98 -0.02 -24.80
C ARG A 6 9.46 -1.21 -24.01
N ILE A 7 8.32 -1.10 -23.35
CA ILE A 7 7.86 -2.11 -22.39
C ILE A 7 7.26 -3.30 -23.10
N THR A 8 6.41 -3.03 -24.11
CA THR A 8 5.79 -4.06 -24.95
C THR A 8 5.93 -3.74 -26.43
N PRO A 9 5.89 -4.75 -27.33
CA PRO A 9 5.94 -4.50 -28.78
C PRO A 9 4.78 -3.65 -29.33
N GLN A 10 3.66 -3.53 -28.59
CA GLN A 10 2.49 -2.73 -28.95
C GLN A 10 2.66 -1.24 -28.62
N ASP A 11 3.63 -0.90 -27.76
CA ASP A 11 3.83 0.48 -27.32
C ASP A 11 4.27 1.37 -28.49
N ASN A 12 3.66 2.54 -28.62
CA ASN A 12 4.08 3.58 -29.57
C ASN A 12 4.91 4.68 -28.92
N VAL A 13 5.21 4.52 -27.63
CA VAL A 13 6.16 5.34 -26.85
C VAL A 13 7.20 4.46 -26.17
N ALA A 14 8.36 5.05 -25.85
CA ALA A 14 9.36 4.44 -24.95
C ALA A 14 9.64 5.36 -23.76
N VAL A 15 10.09 4.78 -22.64
CA VAL A 15 10.51 5.51 -21.44
C VAL A 15 12.00 5.86 -21.56
N ALA A 16 12.35 7.13 -21.37
CA ALA A 16 13.72 7.59 -21.29
C ALA A 16 14.34 7.16 -19.95
N LEU A 17 15.36 6.31 -19.99
CA LEU A 17 16.05 5.82 -18.80
C LEU A 17 17.05 6.85 -18.26
N THR A 18 17.52 7.75 -19.14
CA THR A 18 18.35 8.92 -18.83
C THR A 18 17.73 10.15 -19.48
N ALA A 19 18.14 11.34 -19.07
CA ALA A 19 17.72 12.56 -19.75
C ALA A 19 18.30 12.58 -21.18
N LEU A 20 17.46 12.91 -22.17
CA LEU A 20 17.84 13.00 -23.57
C LEU A 20 17.76 14.46 -24.02
N SER A 21 18.77 14.94 -24.73
CA SER A 21 18.78 16.27 -25.28
C SER A 21 18.11 16.32 -26.67
N SER A 22 17.53 17.44 -27.03
CA SER A 22 17.03 17.68 -28.39
C SER A 22 18.16 17.47 -29.45
N GLY A 23 17.83 16.77 -30.54
CA GLY A 23 18.76 16.38 -31.59
C GLY A 23 19.63 15.16 -31.30
N GLN A 24 19.41 14.48 -30.14
CA GLN A 24 20.13 13.26 -29.81
C GLN A 24 19.50 12.06 -30.57
N THR A 25 20.35 11.25 -31.19
CA THR A 25 19.93 10.02 -31.84
C THR A 25 20.06 8.85 -30.86
N VAL A 26 18.95 8.12 -30.64
CA VAL A 26 18.86 6.98 -29.75
C VAL A 26 18.21 5.79 -30.43
N THR A 27 18.44 4.58 -29.91
CA THR A 27 17.92 3.35 -30.50
C THR A 27 17.28 2.46 -29.44
N VAL A 28 16.09 1.89 -29.75
CA VAL A 28 15.40 0.89 -28.93
C VAL A 28 14.74 -0.16 -29.84
N ASP A 29 14.92 -1.44 -29.56
CA ASP A 29 14.35 -2.57 -30.33
C ASP A 29 14.59 -2.47 -31.85
N GLY A 30 15.76 -1.96 -32.26
CA GLY A 30 16.10 -1.74 -33.66
C GLY A 30 15.46 -0.48 -34.30
N ILE A 31 14.65 0.27 -33.54
CA ILE A 31 14.07 1.56 -33.98
C ILE A 31 15.06 2.67 -33.64
N SER A 32 15.58 3.37 -34.63
CA SER A 32 16.43 4.56 -34.45
C SER A 32 15.59 5.81 -34.62
N LEU A 33 15.70 6.74 -33.69
CA LEU A 33 14.99 8.02 -33.73
C LEU A 33 15.89 9.16 -33.24
N THR A 34 15.58 10.37 -33.68
CA THR A 34 16.23 11.59 -33.16
C THR A 34 15.22 12.39 -32.38
N THR A 35 15.57 12.75 -31.14
CA THR A 35 14.73 13.57 -30.28
C THR A 35 14.53 14.97 -30.85
N VAL A 36 13.30 15.46 -30.87
CA VAL A 36 12.98 16.83 -31.36
C VAL A 36 12.85 17.84 -30.24
N THR A 37 12.76 17.36 -29.01
CA THR A 37 12.73 18.15 -27.78
C THR A 37 13.56 17.46 -26.70
N ASP A 38 13.94 18.18 -25.63
CA ASP A 38 14.51 17.54 -24.45
C ASP A 38 13.48 16.61 -23.78
N VAL A 39 13.93 15.43 -23.34
CA VAL A 39 13.09 14.44 -22.66
C VAL A 39 13.75 14.09 -21.33
N PRO A 40 13.15 14.46 -20.18
CA PRO A 40 13.70 14.11 -18.87
C PRO A 40 13.69 12.59 -18.62
N ALA A 41 14.56 12.11 -17.74
CA ALA A 41 14.55 10.71 -17.30
C ALA A 41 13.20 10.36 -16.67
N GLY A 42 12.69 9.15 -16.97
CA GLY A 42 11.37 8.67 -16.55
C GLY A 42 10.22 9.15 -17.46
N HIS A 43 10.46 10.10 -18.36
CA HIS A 43 9.44 10.57 -19.29
C HIS A 43 9.38 9.74 -20.58
N LYS A 44 8.36 9.98 -21.39
CA LYS A 44 8.08 9.21 -22.62
C LYS A 44 8.52 9.97 -23.87
N VAL A 45 9.02 9.22 -24.84
CA VAL A 45 9.33 9.71 -26.21
C VAL A 45 8.49 8.92 -27.24
N ALA A 46 7.97 9.59 -28.23
CA ALA A 46 7.20 8.94 -29.31
C ALA A 46 8.13 8.12 -30.23
N LEU A 47 7.83 6.84 -30.40
CA LEU A 47 8.55 5.93 -31.31
C LEU A 47 8.04 6.02 -32.76
N PHE A 48 6.77 6.37 -32.91
CA PHE A 48 6.06 6.49 -34.20
C PHE A 48 5.30 7.82 -34.21
N PRO A 49 4.92 8.34 -35.41
CA PRO A 49 4.02 9.48 -35.46
C PRO A 49 2.66 9.10 -34.85
N ILE A 50 2.09 9.96 -34.02
CA ILE A 50 0.78 9.77 -33.40
C ILE A 50 -0.09 10.96 -33.80
N LYS A 51 -1.21 10.71 -34.48
CA LYS A 51 -2.11 11.76 -34.93
C LYS A 51 -3.00 12.27 -33.79
N ALA A 52 -3.45 13.52 -33.90
CA ALA A 52 -4.46 14.07 -32.99
C ALA A 52 -5.67 13.13 -32.87
N GLY A 53 -6.08 12.85 -31.62
CA GLY A 53 -7.16 11.89 -31.31
C GLY A 53 -6.77 10.41 -31.31
N GLU A 54 -5.57 10.05 -31.74
CA GLU A 54 -5.10 8.67 -31.63
C GLU A 54 -4.64 8.30 -30.21
N LYS A 55 -4.68 6.99 -29.94
CA LYS A 55 -4.25 6.43 -28.65
C LYS A 55 -2.74 6.49 -28.48
N VAL A 56 -2.29 6.93 -27.33
CA VAL A 56 -0.93 6.73 -26.87
C VAL A 56 -0.89 5.42 -26.08
N ILE A 57 -0.04 4.48 -26.51
CA ILE A 57 0.03 3.11 -25.97
C ILE A 57 1.32 2.94 -25.15
N LYS A 58 1.18 2.48 -23.90
CA LYS A 58 2.25 2.07 -23.00
C LYS A 58 1.78 0.87 -22.18
N TYR A 59 2.63 -0.07 -21.88
CA TYR A 59 2.28 -1.36 -21.25
C TYR A 59 1.33 -2.22 -22.11
N GLY A 60 1.24 -1.98 -23.42
CA GLY A 60 0.28 -2.63 -24.31
C GLY A 60 -1.14 -2.06 -24.26
N PHE A 61 -1.38 -1.02 -23.45
CA PHE A 61 -2.70 -0.42 -23.22
C PHE A 61 -2.69 1.09 -23.50
N PRO A 62 -3.85 1.68 -23.83
CA PRO A 62 -3.98 3.13 -23.97
C PRO A 62 -3.71 3.83 -22.61
N ILE A 63 -2.82 4.82 -22.64
CA ILE A 63 -2.58 5.72 -21.51
C ILE A 63 -3.24 7.10 -21.72
N GLY A 64 -4.07 7.25 -22.75
CA GLY A 64 -4.77 8.46 -23.12
C GLY A 64 -4.72 8.70 -24.62
N TYR A 65 -5.10 9.90 -25.03
CA TYR A 65 -5.25 10.32 -26.44
C TYR A 65 -4.40 11.55 -26.73
N ALA A 66 -3.79 11.59 -27.93
CA ALA A 66 -3.01 12.75 -28.38
C ALA A 66 -3.93 13.97 -28.60
N LYS A 67 -3.55 15.13 -28.04
CA LYS A 67 -4.26 16.42 -28.23
C LYS A 67 -3.98 17.03 -29.61
N GLU A 68 -2.82 16.72 -30.17
CA GLU A 68 -2.29 17.24 -31.41
C GLU A 68 -1.42 16.18 -32.10
N ASP A 69 -0.96 16.41 -33.32
CA ASP A 69 -0.01 15.54 -34.00
C ASP A 69 1.33 15.51 -33.25
N ILE A 70 1.76 14.32 -32.81
CA ILE A 70 3.01 14.11 -32.09
C ILE A 70 4.01 13.46 -33.05
N PRO A 71 5.09 14.14 -33.45
CA PRO A 71 6.11 13.56 -34.32
C PRO A 71 6.99 12.54 -33.59
N VAL A 72 7.65 11.67 -34.36
CA VAL A 72 8.68 10.76 -33.82
C VAL A 72 9.75 11.56 -33.09
N GLY A 73 10.21 11.06 -31.94
CA GLY A 73 11.23 11.72 -31.12
C GLY A 73 10.71 12.85 -30.23
N ALA A 74 9.41 13.17 -30.28
CA ALA A 74 8.83 14.19 -29.41
C ALA A 74 8.60 13.65 -27.99
N HIS A 75 8.76 14.54 -27.01
CA HIS A 75 8.36 14.30 -25.62
C HIS A 75 6.84 14.16 -25.52
N VAL A 76 6.36 13.06 -24.94
CA VAL A 76 4.94 12.79 -24.74
C VAL A 76 4.58 12.99 -23.26
N HIS A 77 3.76 14.01 -22.97
CA HIS A 77 3.39 14.35 -21.60
C HIS A 77 2.07 15.16 -21.60
N VAL A 78 1.71 15.73 -20.44
CA VAL A 78 0.44 16.45 -20.21
C VAL A 78 0.15 17.60 -21.21
N HIS A 79 1.15 18.15 -21.87
CA HIS A 79 0.97 19.22 -22.86
C HIS A 79 0.33 18.70 -24.16
N ASN A 80 0.60 17.45 -24.57
CA ASN A 80 0.11 16.86 -25.79
C ASN A 80 -0.67 15.53 -25.61
N LEU A 81 -0.96 15.16 -24.36
CA LEU A 81 -1.72 13.95 -23.99
C LEU A 81 -2.86 14.31 -23.04
N HIS A 82 -4.05 13.74 -23.22
CA HIS A 82 -5.18 13.83 -22.30
C HIS A 82 -5.74 12.45 -21.95
N THR A 83 -6.41 12.34 -20.79
CA THR A 83 -7.09 11.14 -20.33
C THR A 83 -8.28 10.77 -21.22
N GLY A 84 -8.58 9.49 -21.34
CA GLY A 84 -9.81 8.96 -21.92
C GLY A 84 -10.79 8.44 -20.87
N LEU A 85 -10.49 8.63 -19.57
CA LEU A 85 -11.36 8.14 -18.49
C LEU A 85 -12.69 8.89 -18.46
N SER A 86 -13.73 8.14 -18.19
CA SER A 86 -15.09 8.62 -17.94
C SER A 86 -15.61 8.00 -16.63
N GLY A 87 -16.82 8.39 -16.20
CA GLY A 87 -17.47 7.90 -14.98
C GLY A 87 -17.67 6.38 -14.94
N GLU A 88 -18.77 5.95 -14.35
CA GLU A 88 -19.11 4.52 -14.26
C GLU A 88 -19.17 3.87 -15.63
N LEU A 89 -18.64 2.65 -15.73
CA LEU A 89 -18.60 1.87 -16.97
C LEU A 89 -19.27 0.50 -16.77
N THR A 90 -19.75 -0.06 -17.86
CA THR A 90 -20.16 -1.47 -17.93
C THR A 90 -19.00 -2.30 -18.48
N TYR A 91 -18.71 -3.40 -17.81
CA TYR A 91 -17.62 -4.30 -18.17
C TYR A 91 -18.18 -5.67 -18.54
N GLU A 92 -17.46 -6.37 -19.42
CA GLU A 92 -17.76 -7.74 -19.81
C GLU A 92 -16.81 -8.70 -19.09
N TYR A 93 -17.30 -9.87 -18.72
CA TYR A 93 -16.52 -10.89 -18.03
C TYR A 93 -15.73 -11.75 -19.02
N HIS A 94 -14.41 -11.55 -19.08
CA HIS A 94 -13.47 -12.28 -19.93
C HIS A 94 -12.36 -12.95 -19.11
N PRO A 95 -12.66 -14.03 -18.36
CA PRO A 95 -11.70 -14.62 -17.42
C PRO A 95 -10.51 -15.26 -18.15
N THR A 96 -9.30 -14.93 -17.68
CA THR A 96 -8.05 -15.49 -18.21
C THR A 96 -7.57 -16.72 -17.42
N TYR A 97 -8.15 -16.99 -16.24
CA TYR A 97 -7.78 -18.10 -15.34
C TYR A 97 -6.27 -18.24 -15.12
N PRO A 98 -5.58 -17.20 -14.66
CA PRO A 98 -4.15 -17.28 -14.46
C PRO A 98 -3.84 -18.31 -13.37
N THR A 99 -2.73 -19.02 -13.57
CA THR A 99 -2.18 -19.95 -12.57
C THR A 99 -0.78 -19.53 -12.18
N ILE A 100 -0.48 -19.62 -10.90
CA ILE A 100 0.87 -19.44 -10.37
C ILE A 100 1.37 -20.80 -9.85
N PRO A 101 2.66 -21.09 -9.99
CA PRO A 101 3.24 -22.32 -9.44
C PRO A 101 3.06 -22.39 -7.92
N GLU A 102 2.70 -23.56 -7.41
CA GLU A 102 2.82 -23.83 -5.98
C GLU A 102 4.30 -23.94 -5.59
N ILE A 103 4.68 -23.23 -4.53
CA ILE A 103 6.04 -23.18 -4.03
C ILE A 103 6.02 -23.64 -2.57
N PRO A 104 6.97 -24.50 -2.13
CA PRO A 104 7.09 -24.84 -0.72
C PRO A 104 7.21 -23.58 0.14
N ALA A 105 6.39 -23.48 1.19
CA ALA A 105 6.39 -22.30 2.05
C ALA A 105 7.75 -22.15 2.75
N ALA A 106 8.39 -21.00 2.57
CA ALA A 106 9.55 -20.59 3.35
C ALA A 106 9.14 -20.39 4.83
N THR A 107 10.13 -20.33 5.71
CA THR A 107 9.92 -20.19 7.15
C THR A 107 10.40 -18.81 7.62
N PHE A 108 9.66 -18.18 8.51
CA PHE A 108 10.07 -17.00 9.25
C PHE A 108 9.87 -17.19 10.75
N MET A 109 10.52 -16.38 11.57
CA MET A 109 10.40 -16.42 13.04
C MET A 109 9.33 -15.45 13.49
N GLY A 110 8.14 -15.96 13.87
CA GLY A 110 6.96 -15.15 14.23
C GLY A 110 6.36 -15.50 15.59
N TYR A 111 5.33 -14.78 15.98
CA TYR A 111 4.57 -14.94 17.23
C TYR A 111 3.18 -15.53 16.94
N PRO A 112 2.96 -16.84 17.12
CA PRO A 112 1.64 -17.45 16.96
C PRO A 112 0.62 -16.85 17.93
N ARG A 113 -0.58 -16.60 17.43
CA ARG A 113 -1.71 -16.09 18.20
C ARG A 113 -2.75 -17.19 18.41
N LYS A 114 -3.59 -17.06 19.45
CA LYS A 114 -4.61 -18.07 19.78
C LYS A 114 -5.63 -18.30 18.68
N ASP A 115 -5.88 -17.28 17.86
CA ASP A 115 -6.78 -17.35 16.69
C ASP A 115 -6.15 -17.95 15.44
N GLY A 116 -4.91 -18.43 15.54
CA GLY A 116 -4.17 -19.08 14.44
C GLY A 116 -3.47 -18.11 13.49
N ARG A 117 -3.59 -16.79 13.68
CA ARG A 117 -2.76 -15.78 13.01
C ARG A 117 -1.35 -15.75 13.60
N VAL A 118 -0.43 -15.06 12.93
CA VAL A 118 0.97 -14.95 13.38
C VAL A 118 1.39 -13.49 13.34
N GLY A 119 1.92 -12.96 14.43
CA GLY A 119 2.55 -11.63 14.46
C GLY A 119 3.98 -11.68 13.94
N VAL A 120 4.40 -10.67 13.19
CA VAL A 120 5.79 -10.41 12.81
C VAL A 120 6.46 -9.45 13.79
N ARG A 121 5.68 -8.92 14.71
CA ARG A 121 6.08 -8.11 15.87
C ARG A 121 5.32 -8.58 17.11
N ASN A 122 5.84 -8.17 18.26
CA ASN A 122 5.18 -8.33 19.54
C ASN A 122 5.24 -6.98 20.27
N GLU A 123 4.37 -6.07 19.86
CA GLU A 123 4.38 -4.68 20.30
C GLU A 123 3.32 -4.41 21.36
N LEU A 124 3.60 -3.47 22.24
CA LEU A 124 2.65 -2.94 23.23
C LEU A 124 2.07 -1.63 22.69
N TRP A 125 0.78 -1.66 22.35
CA TRP A 125 0.11 -0.51 21.74
C TRP A 125 -0.76 0.26 22.73
N ILE A 126 -0.81 1.60 22.55
CA ILE A 126 -1.74 2.50 23.23
C ILE A 126 -2.64 3.09 22.16
N LEU A 127 -3.92 2.71 22.19
CA LEU A 127 -4.89 3.04 21.17
C LEU A 127 -5.98 3.94 21.74
N PRO A 128 -5.93 5.27 21.51
CA PRO A 128 -7.00 6.18 21.87
C PRO A 128 -8.31 5.81 21.16
N THR A 129 -9.45 5.90 21.85
CA THR A 129 -10.78 5.82 21.22
C THR A 129 -11.22 7.17 20.66
N VAL A 130 -10.59 8.26 21.15
CA VAL A 130 -10.95 9.64 20.78
C VAL A 130 -9.73 10.56 20.85
N GLY A 131 -9.70 11.57 20.00
CA GLY A 131 -8.61 12.54 19.92
C GLY A 131 -8.34 13.32 21.21
N CYS A 132 -9.32 13.43 22.12
CA CYS A 132 -9.18 14.18 23.38
C CYS A 132 -8.13 13.58 24.32
N VAL A 133 -7.82 12.29 24.23
CA VAL A 133 -6.83 11.61 25.10
C VAL A 133 -5.48 11.39 24.40
N ASN A 134 -5.27 11.97 23.22
CA ASN A 134 -4.03 11.81 22.47
C ASN A 134 -2.77 12.21 23.23
N ASP A 135 -2.82 13.29 24.00
CA ASP A 135 -1.64 13.78 24.72
C ASP A 135 -1.31 12.87 25.91
N ILE A 136 -2.31 12.29 26.57
CA ILE A 136 -2.12 11.24 27.59
C ILE A 136 -1.46 10.02 26.94
N ALA A 137 -1.96 9.58 25.78
CA ALA A 137 -1.38 8.44 25.05
C ALA A 137 0.11 8.67 24.70
N ARG A 138 0.48 9.88 24.22
CA ARG A 138 1.87 10.25 23.93
C ARG A 138 2.75 10.30 25.19
N GLN A 139 2.19 10.72 26.34
CA GLN A 139 2.91 10.71 27.61
C GLN A 139 3.17 9.28 28.10
N LEU A 140 2.15 8.41 27.99
CA LEU A 140 2.25 6.99 28.32
C LEU A 140 3.25 6.27 27.43
N GLU A 141 3.25 6.52 26.11
CA GLU A 141 4.23 5.95 25.18
C GLU A 141 5.67 6.26 25.62
N ARG A 142 5.94 7.52 25.97
CA ARG A 142 7.29 7.93 26.44
C ARG A 142 7.66 7.27 27.76
N ALA A 143 6.74 7.21 28.71
CA ALA A 143 7.00 6.61 30.02
C ALA A 143 7.14 5.08 29.92
N ALA A 144 6.33 4.44 29.12
CA ALA A 144 6.30 2.99 28.96
C ALA A 144 7.48 2.42 28.14
N GLN A 145 8.37 3.28 27.59
CA GLN A 145 9.62 2.79 26.96
C GLN A 145 10.49 1.98 27.94
N GLU A 146 10.36 2.20 29.26
CA GLU A 146 11.01 1.39 30.29
C GLU A 146 10.59 -0.09 30.26
N LEU A 147 9.43 -0.41 29.65
CA LEU A 147 8.88 -1.77 29.55
C LEU A 147 9.43 -2.57 28.37
N VAL A 148 10.12 -1.92 27.43
CA VAL A 148 10.73 -2.59 26.27
C VAL A 148 11.80 -3.56 26.74
N GLY A 149 11.77 -4.78 26.21
CA GLY A 149 12.69 -5.88 26.51
C GLY A 149 11.96 -7.19 26.81
N GLY A 150 12.70 -8.29 26.80
CA GLY A 150 12.09 -9.61 26.81
C GLY A 150 11.23 -9.81 25.57
N GLY A 151 9.93 -10.13 25.74
CA GLY A 151 8.99 -10.28 24.64
C GLY A 151 8.37 -8.96 24.15
N VAL A 152 8.63 -7.81 24.79
CA VAL A 152 8.12 -6.50 24.37
C VAL A 152 9.11 -5.84 23.40
N GLU A 153 8.79 -5.79 22.12
CA GLU A 153 9.70 -5.28 21.08
C GLU A 153 9.65 -3.75 20.93
N CYS A 154 8.46 -3.16 21.12
CA CYS A 154 8.25 -1.70 21.05
C CYS A 154 7.02 -1.31 21.85
N VAL A 155 6.96 -0.04 22.28
CA VAL A 155 5.75 0.60 22.78
C VAL A 155 5.38 1.72 21.82
N CYS A 156 4.16 1.71 21.27
CA CYS A 156 3.67 2.67 20.30
C CYS A 156 2.29 3.21 20.68
N ALA A 157 2.11 4.53 20.60
CA ALA A 157 0.79 5.15 20.67
C ALA A 157 0.34 5.59 19.28
N PHE A 158 -0.98 5.49 19.00
CA PHE A 158 -1.57 5.86 17.74
C PHE A 158 -2.58 7.02 17.89
N PRO A 159 -2.10 8.24 18.15
CA PRO A 159 -2.98 9.41 18.28
C PRO A 159 -3.69 9.72 16.95
N HIS A 160 -4.97 10.10 17.04
CA HIS A 160 -5.79 10.42 15.88
C HIS A 160 -6.88 11.44 16.24
N PRO A 161 -7.46 12.19 15.28
CA PRO A 161 -8.47 13.21 15.55
C PRO A 161 -9.92 12.70 15.54
N TYR A 162 -10.14 11.39 15.53
CA TYR A 162 -11.46 10.77 15.37
C TYR A 162 -12.08 10.35 16.70
N GLY A 163 -13.23 9.65 16.65
CA GLY A 163 -13.89 8.97 17.77
C GLY A 163 -15.04 9.75 18.42
N CYS A 164 -15.12 11.07 18.17
CA CYS A 164 -16.23 11.91 18.62
C CYS A 164 -16.74 12.78 17.47
N SER A 165 -18.03 13.15 17.56
CA SER A 165 -18.67 14.06 16.58
C SER A 165 -18.67 13.55 15.13
N GLN A 166 -18.50 12.25 14.93
CA GLN A 166 -18.68 11.58 13.64
C GLN A 166 -20.09 11.02 13.52
N MET A 167 -20.55 10.80 12.29
CA MET A 167 -21.89 10.27 11.98
C MET A 167 -21.80 9.22 10.87
N GLY A 168 -22.82 8.32 10.83
CA GLY A 168 -22.97 7.35 9.75
C GLY A 168 -21.73 6.48 9.56
N ASP A 169 -21.36 6.27 8.30
CA ASP A 169 -20.27 5.39 7.91
C ASP A 169 -18.90 5.84 8.45
N ASP A 170 -18.66 7.16 8.57
CA ASP A 170 -17.40 7.66 9.15
C ASP A 170 -17.22 7.22 10.61
N GLN A 171 -18.31 7.18 11.39
CA GLN A 171 -18.28 6.73 12.78
C GLN A 171 -18.06 5.21 12.85
N GLU A 172 -18.77 4.46 12.00
CA GLU A 172 -18.66 3.01 11.95
C GLU A 172 -17.27 2.56 11.45
N ASN A 173 -16.74 3.23 10.42
CA ASN A 173 -15.37 3.01 9.93
C ASN A 173 -14.35 3.23 11.06
N THR A 174 -14.51 4.30 11.85
CA THR A 174 -13.60 4.57 12.97
C THR A 174 -13.63 3.43 14.01
N ARG A 175 -14.81 2.96 14.39
CA ARG A 175 -14.99 1.86 15.34
C ARG A 175 -14.36 0.57 14.83
N THR A 176 -14.64 0.22 13.59
CA THR A 176 -14.13 -0.99 12.94
C THR A 176 -12.60 -0.96 12.85
N ILE A 177 -12.02 0.13 12.33
CA ILE A 177 -10.55 0.26 12.19
C ILE A 177 -9.85 0.18 13.55
N LEU A 178 -10.37 0.85 14.58
CA LEU A 178 -9.77 0.80 15.92
C LEU A 178 -9.88 -0.61 16.55
N ALA A 179 -11.01 -1.29 16.39
CA ALA A 179 -11.21 -2.65 16.87
C ALA A 179 -10.29 -3.66 16.16
N ASP A 180 -10.12 -3.51 14.85
CA ASP A 180 -9.22 -4.34 14.05
C ASP A 180 -7.76 -4.17 14.46
N LEU A 181 -7.33 -2.93 14.65
CA LEU A 181 -5.98 -2.63 15.12
C LEU A 181 -5.76 -3.15 16.55
N ALA A 182 -6.74 -3.02 17.44
CA ALA A 182 -6.64 -3.54 18.82
C ALA A 182 -6.45 -5.07 18.86
N THR A 183 -6.91 -5.78 17.83
CA THR A 183 -6.78 -7.25 17.72
C THR A 183 -5.80 -7.68 16.64
N HIS A 184 -4.94 -6.77 16.16
CA HIS A 184 -3.97 -7.06 15.10
C HIS A 184 -2.93 -8.09 15.55
N PRO A 185 -2.47 -9.03 14.69
CA PRO A 185 -1.53 -10.08 15.09
C PRO A 185 -0.15 -9.57 15.53
N ASN A 186 0.29 -8.38 15.09
CA ASN A 186 1.54 -7.77 15.57
C ASN A 186 1.46 -7.24 17.00
N VAL A 187 0.24 -7.09 17.55
CA VAL A 187 0.02 -6.60 18.91
C VAL A 187 0.24 -7.74 19.91
N GLY A 188 1.20 -7.60 20.79
CA GLY A 188 1.40 -8.45 21.97
C GLY A 188 0.48 -8.06 23.12
N GLY A 189 0.26 -6.75 23.29
CA GLY A 189 -0.65 -6.18 24.26
C GLY A 189 -1.17 -4.82 23.80
N VAL A 190 -2.41 -4.46 24.14
CA VAL A 190 -2.97 -3.15 23.82
C VAL A 190 -3.73 -2.56 25.01
N LEU A 191 -3.49 -1.28 25.26
CA LEU A 191 -4.32 -0.45 26.11
C LEU A 191 -5.24 0.40 25.23
N VAL A 192 -6.53 0.11 25.24
CA VAL A 192 -7.57 0.94 24.64
C VAL A 192 -7.93 2.04 25.61
N LEU A 193 -7.61 3.29 25.27
CA LEU A 193 -7.70 4.46 26.12
C LEU A 193 -8.87 5.35 25.71
N GLY A 194 -9.94 5.35 26.51
CA GLY A 194 -11.13 6.17 26.34
C GLY A 194 -11.15 7.41 27.21
N LEU A 195 -11.92 8.43 26.81
CA LEU A 195 -12.21 9.59 27.65
C LEU A 195 -13.38 9.31 28.60
N GLY A 196 -14.53 8.87 28.03
CA GLY A 196 -15.74 8.53 28.78
C GLY A 196 -17.04 9.21 28.31
N CYS A 197 -16.95 10.15 27.37
CA CYS A 197 -18.12 10.84 26.78
C CYS A 197 -18.14 10.81 25.25
N GLU A 198 -17.22 10.10 24.63
CA GLU A 198 -17.10 9.96 23.18
C GLU A 198 -18.15 9.03 22.58
N ASN A 199 -18.52 9.27 21.31
CA ASN A 199 -19.46 8.43 20.56
C ASN A 199 -18.93 7.03 20.28
N SER A 200 -17.61 6.87 20.16
CA SER A 200 -16.93 5.58 19.96
C SER A 200 -16.27 5.13 21.25
N SER A 201 -17.09 4.93 22.30
CA SER A 201 -16.62 4.56 23.65
C SER A 201 -15.84 3.23 23.65
N ALA A 202 -15.04 3.02 24.67
CA ALA A 202 -14.28 1.78 24.88
C ALA A 202 -15.16 0.53 24.81
N ALA A 203 -16.38 0.59 25.37
CA ALA A 203 -17.34 -0.53 25.32
C ALA A 203 -17.84 -0.83 23.89
N ILE A 204 -18.06 0.21 23.07
CA ILE A 204 -18.45 0.04 21.67
C ILE A 204 -17.29 -0.53 20.85
N ILE A 205 -16.05 -0.07 21.10
CA ILE A 205 -14.87 -0.67 20.45
C ILE A 205 -14.72 -2.14 20.85
N GLU A 206 -14.94 -2.49 22.13
CA GLU A 206 -14.90 -3.90 22.58
C GLU A 206 -15.96 -4.76 21.86
N GLU A 207 -17.16 -4.25 21.64
CA GLU A 207 -18.22 -4.95 20.90
C GLU A 207 -17.78 -5.23 19.45
N HIS A 208 -17.15 -4.25 18.77
CA HIS A 208 -16.63 -4.39 17.40
C HIS A 208 -15.44 -5.36 17.29
N MET A 209 -14.71 -5.62 18.38
CA MET A 209 -13.62 -6.60 18.38
C MET A 209 -14.11 -8.05 18.23
N GLY A 210 -15.38 -8.32 18.58
CA GLY A 210 -15.94 -9.66 18.54
C GLY A 210 -15.25 -10.61 19.54
N ASP A 211 -14.89 -11.82 19.07
CA ASP A 211 -14.11 -12.76 19.89
C ASP A 211 -12.61 -12.42 19.80
N TYR A 212 -11.99 -12.13 20.95
CA TYR A 212 -10.59 -11.74 21.03
C TYR A 212 -9.90 -12.30 22.28
N ASP A 213 -8.57 -12.32 22.29
CA ASP A 213 -7.78 -12.76 23.44
C ASP A 213 -7.76 -11.69 24.56
N LYS A 214 -8.64 -11.83 25.56
CA LYS A 214 -8.77 -10.90 26.68
C LYS A 214 -7.49 -10.74 27.50
N SER A 215 -6.54 -11.68 27.42
CA SER A 215 -5.26 -11.54 28.10
C SER A 215 -4.36 -10.45 27.51
N ARG A 216 -4.61 -10.04 26.25
CA ARG A 216 -3.83 -9.06 25.50
C ARG A 216 -4.43 -7.66 25.48
N VAL A 217 -5.67 -7.48 25.96
CA VAL A 217 -6.38 -6.20 25.89
C VAL A 217 -6.70 -5.69 27.28
N ARG A 218 -6.48 -4.41 27.49
CA ARG A 218 -6.95 -3.67 28.65
C ARG A 218 -7.68 -2.41 28.19
N PHE A 219 -8.67 -2.01 28.96
CA PHE A 219 -9.45 -0.80 28.73
C PHE A 219 -9.27 0.14 29.91
N LEU A 220 -9.10 1.43 29.64
CA LEU A 220 -9.12 2.49 30.63
C LEU A 220 -9.99 3.64 30.14
N VAL A 221 -10.91 4.10 30.98
CA VAL A 221 -11.72 5.29 30.73
C VAL A 221 -11.27 6.39 31.69
N CYS A 222 -10.64 7.45 31.16
CA CYS A 222 -9.99 8.48 31.94
C CYS A 222 -10.91 9.15 32.96
N GLN A 223 -12.16 9.45 32.61
CA GLN A 223 -13.13 10.09 33.49
C GLN A 223 -13.62 9.21 34.66
N GLN A 224 -13.28 7.91 34.67
CA GLN A 224 -13.70 6.97 35.71
C GLN A 224 -12.65 6.72 36.80
N VAL A 225 -11.47 7.32 36.68
CA VAL A 225 -10.34 7.16 37.62
C VAL A 225 -9.84 8.51 38.08
N GLU A 226 -9.16 8.54 39.27
CA GLU A 226 -8.59 9.79 39.80
C GLU A 226 -7.25 10.16 39.12
N ASP A 227 -6.43 9.16 38.79
CA ASP A 227 -5.13 9.32 38.13
C ASP A 227 -5.03 8.34 36.94
N GLU A 228 -5.44 8.84 35.79
CA GLU A 228 -5.44 8.05 34.56
C GLU A 228 -4.04 7.63 34.13
N PHE A 229 -3.01 8.43 34.44
CA PHE A 229 -1.63 8.08 34.10
C PHE A 229 -1.12 6.91 34.96
N ALA A 230 -1.32 6.95 36.28
CA ALA A 230 -0.89 5.88 37.18
C ALA A 230 -1.62 4.55 36.88
N GLU A 231 -2.95 4.60 36.67
CA GLU A 231 -3.73 3.39 36.33
C GLU A 231 -3.36 2.84 34.95
N ALA A 232 -3.16 3.69 33.93
CA ALA A 232 -2.70 3.26 32.62
C ALA A 232 -1.33 2.57 32.68
N MET A 233 -0.37 3.15 33.40
CA MET A 233 0.98 2.56 33.58
C MET A 233 0.93 1.21 34.27
N LYS A 234 0.02 1.03 35.24
CA LYS A 234 -0.22 -0.27 35.88
C LYS A 234 -0.72 -1.31 34.87
N LEU A 235 -1.72 -0.97 34.07
CA LEU A 235 -2.27 -1.85 33.04
C LEU A 235 -1.22 -2.18 31.96
N LEU A 236 -0.40 -1.21 31.54
CA LEU A 236 0.70 -1.42 30.59
C LEU A 236 1.76 -2.38 31.14
N ARG A 237 2.10 -2.30 32.45
CA ARG A 237 3.00 -3.27 33.10
C ARG A 237 2.40 -4.68 33.13
N GLU A 238 1.12 -4.82 33.46
CA GLU A 238 0.43 -6.12 33.41
C GLU A 238 0.48 -6.75 32.01
N LEU A 239 0.24 -5.94 30.96
CA LEU A 239 0.34 -6.40 29.58
C LEU A 239 1.78 -6.80 29.23
N ALA A 240 2.75 -5.96 29.57
CA ALA A 240 4.16 -6.23 29.31
C ALA A 240 4.63 -7.53 30.01
N ASP A 241 4.19 -7.78 31.25
CA ASP A 241 4.54 -9.01 31.98
C ASP A 241 3.98 -10.27 31.29
N ASN A 242 2.78 -10.19 30.72
CA ASN A 242 2.21 -11.26 29.89
C ASN A 242 3.02 -11.49 28.61
N MET A 243 3.52 -10.41 27.99
CA MET A 243 4.28 -10.47 26.74
C MET A 243 5.71 -11.01 26.92
N ARG A 244 6.34 -10.81 28.09
CA ARG A 244 7.75 -11.17 28.33
C ARG A 244 8.09 -12.63 28.16
N VAL A 245 7.09 -13.52 28.29
CA VAL A 245 7.28 -14.97 28.13
C VAL A 245 7.12 -15.43 26.70
N GLU A 246 6.63 -14.57 25.81
CA GLU A 246 6.43 -14.90 24.41
C GLU A 246 7.75 -14.86 23.64
N GLN A 247 7.92 -15.83 22.76
CA GLN A 247 9.12 -15.97 21.93
C GLN A 247 8.76 -16.22 20.48
N ARG A 248 9.61 -15.77 19.57
CA ARG A 248 9.50 -16.10 18.16
C ARG A 248 9.72 -17.57 17.93
N VAL A 249 8.86 -18.19 17.13
CA VAL A 249 9.00 -19.59 16.71
C VAL A 249 8.94 -19.69 15.17
N PRO A 250 9.46 -20.80 14.59
CA PRO A 250 9.34 -21.01 13.15
C PRO A 250 7.88 -21.09 12.70
N CYS A 251 7.50 -20.23 11.73
CA CYS A 251 6.16 -20.16 11.15
C CYS A 251 6.26 -20.19 9.61
N PRO A 252 5.33 -20.85 8.92
CA PRO A 252 5.37 -20.89 7.45
C PRO A 252 4.95 -19.55 6.84
N ALA A 253 5.57 -19.18 5.72
CA ALA A 253 5.26 -17.94 4.98
C ALA A 253 3.80 -17.89 4.49
N SER A 254 3.09 -19.03 4.43
CA SER A 254 1.64 -19.06 4.18
C SER A 254 0.80 -18.33 5.24
N LYS A 255 1.37 -17.97 6.39
CA LYS A 255 0.74 -17.15 7.42
C LYS A 255 0.98 -15.65 7.26
N LEU A 256 1.79 -15.25 6.27
CA LEU A 256 2.03 -13.84 5.99
C LEU A 256 0.88 -13.22 5.20
N VAL A 257 0.49 -12.03 5.64
CA VAL A 257 -0.42 -11.12 4.94
C VAL A 257 0.34 -9.83 4.69
N ILE A 258 0.54 -9.47 3.43
CA ILE A 258 1.37 -8.34 3.02
C ILE A 258 0.53 -7.31 2.26
N GLY A 259 0.54 -6.08 2.73
CA GLY A 259 -0.11 -4.96 2.05
C GLY A 259 0.77 -4.39 0.93
N LEU A 260 0.15 -4.07 -0.21
CA LEU A 260 0.82 -3.53 -1.39
C LEU A 260 0.39 -2.08 -1.62
N LYS A 261 1.33 -1.15 -1.57
CA LYS A 261 1.10 0.29 -1.60
C LYS A 261 2.13 1.01 -2.48
N CYS A 262 1.79 2.18 -3.01
CA CYS A 262 2.77 3.11 -3.58
C CYS A 262 2.47 4.56 -3.19
N GLY A 263 3.50 5.41 -3.19
CA GLY A 263 3.34 6.84 -2.93
C GLY A 263 4.55 7.62 -3.44
N GLY A 264 4.33 8.85 -3.94
CA GLY A 264 5.39 9.60 -4.60
C GLY A 264 5.93 8.92 -5.85
N SER A 265 5.05 8.28 -6.64
CA SER A 265 5.38 7.52 -7.86
C SER A 265 5.99 8.39 -8.94
N ASP A 266 6.87 7.80 -9.75
CA ASP A 266 7.53 8.37 -10.92
C ASP A 266 7.39 7.46 -12.16
N GLY A 267 7.95 7.85 -13.29
CA GLY A 267 7.91 7.07 -14.53
C GLY A 267 8.61 5.72 -14.46
N PHE A 268 9.45 5.50 -13.46
CA PHE A 268 10.12 4.21 -13.23
C PHE A 268 9.30 3.26 -12.36
N SER A 269 8.29 3.74 -11.63
CA SER A 269 7.50 2.94 -10.69
C SER A 269 6.93 1.67 -11.32
N GLY A 270 6.32 1.80 -12.51
CA GLY A 270 5.69 0.68 -13.22
C GLY A 270 6.65 -0.22 -14.01
N ILE A 271 7.95 0.08 -14.03
CA ILE A 271 8.97 -0.71 -14.74
C ILE A 271 10.07 -1.25 -13.82
N THR A 272 10.08 -0.84 -12.55
CA THR A 272 11.08 -1.30 -11.56
C THR A 272 10.38 -1.81 -10.29
N ALA A 273 10.08 -0.95 -9.32
CA ALA A 273 9.61 -1.34 -8.01
C ALA A 273 8.27 -2.09 -8.04
N ASN A 274 7.29 -1.62 -8.82
CA ASN A 274 5.98 -2.27 -8.85
C ASN A 274 6.02 -3.67 -9.48
N PRO A 275 6.71 -3.93 -10.62
CA PRO A 275 6.92 -5.29 -11.10
C PRO A 275 7.69 -6.19 -10.13
N VAL A 276 8.69 -5.67 -9.40
CA VAL A 276 9.42 -6.43 -8.37
C VAL A 276 8.49 -6.85 -7.24
N ILE A 277 7.62 -5.93 -6.78
CA ILE A 277 6.57 -6.25 -5.80
C ILE A 277 5.57 -7.28 -6.39
N GLY A 278 5.24 -7.17 -7.67
CA GLY A 278 4.37 -8.13 -8.35
C GLY A 278 4.96 -9.55 -8.37
N GLY A 279 6.24 -9.68 -8.73
CA GLY A 279 6.94 -10.96 -8.66
C GLY A 279 7.03 -11.51 -7.23
N PHE A 280 7.26 -10.64 -6.24
CA PHE A 280 7.15 -11.00 -4.81
C PHE A 280 5.74 -11.49 -4.47
N SER A 281 4.68 -10.79 -4.92
CA SER A 281 3.29 -11.17 -4.68
C SER A 281 2.99 -12.57 -5.20
N ASP A 282 3.43 -12.88 -6.42
CA ASP A 282 3.27 -14.21 -7.01
C ASP A 282 4.03 -15.30 -6.22
N LEU A 283 5.25 -15.01 -5.78
CA LEU A 283 6.01 -15.94 -4.93
C LEU A 283 5.30 -16.21 -3.60
N LEU A 284 4.82 -15.16 -2.91
CA LEU A 284 4.12 -15.31 -1.64
C LEU A 284 2.78 -16.05 -1.80
N CYS A 285 2.00 -15.70 -2.82
CA CYS A 285 0.75 -16.40 -3.14
C CYS A 285 1.02 -17.88 -3.50
N GLY A 286 2.11 -18.16 -4.25
CA GLY A 286 2.54 -19.53 -4.55
C GLY A 286 2.92 -20.34 -3.32
N MET A 287 3.38 -19.69 -2.24
CA MET A 287 3.64 -20.28 -0.91
C MET A 287 2.36 -20.41 -0.06
N GLY A 288 1.19 -20.03 -0.56
CA GLY A 288 -0.07 -20.03 0.17
C GLY A 288 -0.28 -18.81 1.08
N GLY A 289 0.57 -17.79 0.99
CA GLY A 289 0.41 -16.52 1.72
C GLY A 289 -0.59 -15.58 1.05
N THR A 290 -0.71 -14.37 1.57
CA THR A 290 -1.72 -13.41 1.14
C THR A 290 -1.10 -12.06 0.81
N THR A 291 -1.55 -11.45 -0.27
CA THR A 291 -1.26 -10.06 -0.61
C THR A 291 -2.55 -9.27 -0.76
N ILE A 292 -2.52 -7.99 -0.37
CA ILE A 292 -3.68 -7.09 -0.46
C ILE A 292 -3.28 -5.88 -1.30
N LEU A 293 -3.91 -5.71 -2.46
CA LEU A 293 -3.80 -4.51 -3.30
C LEU A 293 -4.93 -3.55 -2.94
N THR A 294 -4.59 -2.27 -2.77
CA THR A 294 -5.56 -1.21 -2.48
C THR A 294 -5.31 0.01 -3.36
N GLU A 295 -5.81 1.19 -2.96
CA GLU A 295 -5.73 2.43 -3.75
C GLU A 295 -6.64 2.38 -4.99
N VAL A 296 -7.94 2.14 -4.77
CA VAL A 296 -8.91 1.92 -5.86
C VAL A 296 -8.85 2.99 -6.96
N PRO A 297 -8.72 4.31 -6.66
CA PRO A 297 -8.57 5.32 -7.71
C PRO A 297 -7.33 5.12 -8.60
N GLU A 298 -6.31 4.39 -8.12
CA GLU A 298 -5.12 4.05 -8.90
C GLU A 298 -5.25 2.75 -9.69
N MET A 299 -6.47 2.20 -9.79
CA MET A 299 -6.83 1.09 -10.68
C MET A 299 -7.60 1.59 -11.92
N PHE A 300 -8.10 2.84 -11.93
CA PHE A 300 -8.91 3.38 -13.02
C PHE A 300 -8.12 3.46 -14.34
N GLY A 301 -8.61 2.79 -15.35
CA GLY A 301 -7.96 2.61 -16.66
C GLY A 301 -7.07 1.35 -16.75
N ALA A 302 -6.90 0.61 -15.64
CA ALA A 302 -6.22 -0.69 -15.60
C ALA A 302 -7.11 -1.79 -14.95
N GLU A 303 -8.33 -1.47 -14.59
CA GLU A 303 -9.25 -2.33 -13.84
C GLU A 303 -9.56 -3.65 -14.55
N THR A 304 -9.61 -3.67 -15.90
CA THR A 304 -9.87 -4.88 -16.68
C THR A 304 -8.80 -5.94 -16.48
N ILE A 305 -7.53 -5.54 -16.22
CA ILE A 305 -6.43 -6.46 -15.91
C ILE A 305 -6.73 -7.25 -14.62
N LEU A 306 -7.38 -6.63 -13.63
CA LEU A 306 -7.78 -7.28 -12.39
C LEU A 306 -9.07 -8.08 -12.58
N MET A 307 -10.05 -7.53 -13.30
CA MET A 307 -11.32 -8.16 -13.60
C MET A 307 -11.15 -9.48 -14.37
N ASP A 308 -10.25 -9.51 -15.35
CA ASP A 308 -9.96 -10.70 -16.17
C ASP A 308 -9.29 -11.82 -15.35
N ARG A 309 -8.77 -11.52 -14.17
CA ARG A 309 -8.18 -12.48 -13.23
C ARG A 309 -9.15 -12.99 -12.17
N CYS A 310 -10.41 -12.57 -12.20
CA CYS A 310 -11.46 -13.11 -11.36
C CYS A 310 -11.93 -14.47 -11.90
N ASN A 311 -11.88 -15.52 -11.07
CA ASN A 311 -12.19 -16.89 -11.52
C ASN A 311 -13.69 -17.19 -11.54
N THR A 312 -14.54 -16.33 -10.99
CA THR A 312 -16.00 -16.49 -10.96
C THR A 312 -16.71 -15.20 -11.34
N PRO A 313 -17.92 -15.27 -11.92
CA PRO A 313 -18.73 -14.09 -12.21
C PRO A 313 -19.02 -13.25 -10.97
N GLU A 314 -19.26 -13.86 -9.80
CA GLU A 314 -19.55 -13.16 -8.56
C GLU A 314 -18.37 -12.31 -8.08
N LEU A 315 -17.15 -12.83 -8.24
CA LEU A 315 -15.92 -12.10 -7.92
C LEU A 315 -15.66 -10.98 -8.92
N PHE A 316 -15.93 -11.22 -10.20
CA PHE A 316 -15.92 -10.17 -11.23
C PHE A 316 -16.89 -9.04 -10.85
N ASP A 317 -18.15 -9.37 -10.52
CA ASP A 317 -19.15 -8.38 -10.13
C ASP A 317 -18.75 -7.60 -8.87
N LYS A 318 -18.11 -8.25 -7.87
CA LYS A 318 -17.53 -7.56 -6.71
C LYS A 318 -16.45 -6.56 -7.15
N THR A 319 -15.58 -6.95 -8.10
CA THR A 319 -14.50 -6.09 -8.60
C THR A 319 -15.07 -4.91 -9.41
N VAL A 320 -16.10 -5.14 -10.22
CA VAL A 320 -16.82 -4.06 -10.93
C VAL A 320 -17.42 -3.06 -9.94
N ARG A 321 -18.08 -3.55 -8.88
CA ARG A 321 -18.62 -2.68 -7.82
C ARG A 321 -17.52 -1.89 -7.13
N LEU A 322 -16.42 -2.53 -6.73
CA LEU A 322 -15.27 -1.85 -6.12
C LEU A 322 -14.83 -0.61 -6.92
N ILE A 323 -14.73 -0.75 -8.24
CA ILE A 323 -14.31 0.33 -9.14
C ILE A 323 -15.41 1.39 -9.31
N ASN A 324 -16.63 0.97 -9.65
CA ASN A 324 -17.72 1.90 -9.96
C ASN A 324 -18.22 2.65 -8.72
N ASP A 325 -18.28 2.01 -7.55
CA ASP A 325 -18.68 2.68 -6.31
C ASP A 325 -17.68 3.79 -5.94
N PHE A 326 -16.38 3.58 -6.18
CA PHE A 326 -15.38 4.62 -5.94
C PHE A 326 -15.45 5.75 -6.98
N LYS A 327 -15.79 5.45 -8.24
CA LYS A 327 -16.08 6.50 -9.26
C LYS A 327 -17.31 7.31 -8.85
N ARG A 328 -18.39 6.63 -8.44
CA ARG A 328 -19.62 7.27 -7.94
C ARG A 328 -19.34 8.16 -6.74
N TYR A 329 -18.51 7.72 -5.79
CA TYR A 329 -18.07 8.52 -4.65
C TYR A 329 -17.49 9.88 -5.09
N PHE A 330 -16.63 9.93 -6.12
CA PHE A 330 -16.13 11.19 -6.66
C PHE A 330 -17.24 12.04 -7.30
N GLU A 331 -18.13 11.43 -8.07
CA GLU A 331 -19.23 12.13 -8.76
C GLU A 331 -20.24 12.73 -7.78
N GLU A 332 -20.61 12.00 -6.72
CA GLU A 332 -21.49 12.46 -5.64
C GLU A 332 -20.90 13.67 -4.89
N HIS A 333 -19.56 13.73 -4.79
CA HIS A 333 -18.85 14.86 -4.20
C HIS A 333 -18.47 15.94 -5.23
N HIS A 334 -19.01 15.87 -6.46
CA HIS A 334 -18.73 16.82 -7.54
C HIS A 334 -17.23 16.97 -7.86
N GLN A 335 -16.47 15.87 -7.77
CA GLN A 335 -15.05 15.82 -8.09
C GLN A 335 -14.81 15.02 -9.37
N THR A 336 -13.71 15.32 -10.06
CA THR A 336 -13.28 14.54 -11.22
C THR A 336 -12.61 13.25 -10.78
N ILE A 337 -12.90 12.15 -11.47
CA ILE A 337 -12.30 10.83 -11.16
C ILE A 337 -10.80 10.75 -11.50
N TYR A 338 -10.26 11.68 -12.32
CA TYR A 338 -8.90 11.70 -12.86
C TYR A 338 -8.06 12.90 -12.39
N GLU A 339 -8.33 13.45 -11.21
CA GLU A 339 -7.48 14.50 -10.61
C GLU A 339 -6.05 14.01 -10.34
N ASN A 340 -5.91 12.77 -9.89
CA ASN A 340 -4.62 12.07 -9.87
C ASN A 340 -4.15 11.79 -11.32
N PRO A 341 -2.86 11.95 -11.68
CA PRO A 341 -1.62 12.06 -10.89
C PRO A 341 -1.36 13.43 -10.30
N SER A 342 -0.74 13.45 -9.11
CA SER A 342 -0.32 14.67 -8.43
C SER A 342 0.73 15.45 -9.25
N PRO A 343 0.95 16.75 -8.96
CA PRO A 343 2.03 17.53 -9.62
C PRO A 343 3.40 16.86 -9.51
N GLY A 344 3.71 16.22 -8.38
CA GLY A 344 4.96 15.47 -8.18
C GLY A 344 5.07 14.24 -9.07
N ASN A 345 3.99 13.50 -9.28
CA ASN A 345 3.97 12.37 -10.21
C ASN A 345 4.16 12.82 -11.65
N LYS A 346 3.49 13.93 -12.04
CA LYS A 346 3.64 14.52 -13.38
C LYS A 346 5.09 14.97 -13.62
N ALA A 347 5.69 15.67 -12.67
CA ALA A 347 7.11 16.03 -12.73
C ALA A 347 8.06 14.82 -12.79
N GLY A 348 7.62 13.66 -12.33
CA GLY A 348 8.34 12.38 -12.40
C GLY A 348 8.09 11.55 -13.66
N GLY A 349 7.33 12.07 -14.65
CA GLY A 349 7.11 11.41 -15.96
C GLY A 349 5.77 10.73 -16.15
N ILE A 350 4.92 10.63 -15.11
CA ILE A 350 3.56 10.10 -15.23
C ILE A 350 2.65 11.19 -15.80
N SER A 351 1.84 10.87 -16.82
CA SER A 351 1.04 11.88 -17.54
C SER A 351 -0.46 11.86 -17.19
N THR A 352 -1.06 10.70 -17.19
CA THR A 352 -2.52 10.48 -17.01
C THR A 352 -2.76 9.49 -15.88
N LEU A 353 -4.00 9.35 -15.44
CA LEU A 353 -4.35 8.36 -14.42
C LEU A 353 -4.21 6.94 -14.97
N GLU A 354 -4.54 6.70 -16.25
CA GLU A 354 -4.34 5.41 -16.92
C GLU A 354 -2.84 5.03 -16.92
N ASP A 355 -1.95 5.96 -17.25
CA ASP A 355 -0.50 5.75 -17.20
C ASP A 355 -0.04 5.36 -15.78
N LYS A 356 -0.60 6.00 -14.75
CA LYS A 356 -0.34 5.67 -13.35
C LYS A 356 -0.91 4.31 -12.97
N ALA A 357 -2.17 4.06 -13.29
CA ALA A 357 -2.90 2.86 -12.91
C ALA A 357 -2.28 1.58 -13.50
N LEU A 358 -1.89 1.61 -14.78
CA LEU A 358 -1.19 0.51 -15.44
C LEU A 358 0.15 0.19 -14.76
N GLY A 359 0.86 1.22 -14.29
CA GLY A 359 2.07 1.03 -13.50
C GLY A 359 1.79 0.54 -12.07
N CYS A 360 0.72 1.02 -11.43
CA CYS A 360 0.37 0.65 -10.05
C CYS A 360 -0.14 -0.78 -9.93
N THR A 361 -0.95 -1.26 -10.90
CA THR A 361 -1.48 -2.62 -10.91
C THR A 361 -0.40 -3.69 -11.08
N GLN A 362 0.80 -3.34 -11.59
CA GLN A 362 1.94 -4.27 -11.65
C GLN A 362 2.30 -4.87 -10.28
N LYS A 363 2.00 -4.18 -9.16
CA LYS A 363 2.21 -4.69 -7.80
C LYS A 363 1.47 -6.01 -7.51
N SER A 364 0.37 -6.26 -8.22
CA SER A 364 -0.44 -7.47 -8.04
C SER A 364 0.14 -8.73 -8.72
N GLY A 365 1.23 -8.60 -9.49
CA GLY A 365 1.80 -9.72 -10.24
C GLY A 365 0.81 -10.30 -11.25
N PHE A 366 0.82 -11.63 -11.39
CA PHE A 366 -0.06 -12.41 -12.27
C PHE A 366 -1.04 -13.29 -11.48
N SER A 367 -1.02 -13.25 -10.16
CA SER A 367 -1.88 -14.08 -9.30
C SER A 367 -3.37 -13.84 -9.59
N PRO A 368 -4.22 -14.89 -9.53
CA PRO A 368 -5.66 -14.71 -9.62
C PRO A 368 -6.18 -13.87 -8.44
N VAL A 369 -7.16 -13.01 -8.70
CA VAL A 369 -7.90 -12.32 -7.64
C VAL A 369 -8.72 -13.35 -6.87
N ARG A 370 -8.60 -13.36 -5.53
CA ARG A 370 -9.23 -14.36 -4.66
C ARG A 370 -10.42 -13.81 -3.87
N ASP A 371 -10.37 -12.53 -3.52
CA ASP A 371 -11.50 -11.83 -2.90
C ASP A 371 -11.40 -10.31 -3.09
N VAL A 372 -12.52 -9.63 -2.79
CA VAL A 372 -12.65 -8.17 -2.80
C VAL A 372 -13.24 -7.76 -1.46
N LEU A 373 -12.50 -6.95 -0.71
CA LEU A 373 -12.79 -6.52 0.65
C LEU A 373 -13.36 -5.11 0.66
N ALA A 374 -14.39 -4.89 1.45
CA ALA A 374 -14.87 -3.54 1.79
C ALA A 374 -13.85 -2.80 2.68
N TYR A 375 -14.00 -1.48 2.83
CA TYR A 375 -13.20 -0.71 3.77
C TYR A 375 -13.46 -1.17 5.21
N GLY A 376 -12.40 -1.51 5.95
CA GLY A 376 -12.49 -2.08 7.29
C GLY A 376 -12.77 -3.59 7.32
N GLU A 377 -12.88 -4.27 6.19
CA GLU A 377 -13.05 -5.72 6.16
C GLU A 377 -11.71 -6.45 6.29
N ARG A 378 -11.65 -7.45 7.16
CA ARG A 378 -10.47 -8.30 7.36
C ARG A 378 -10.33 -9.33 6.24
N VAL A 379 -9.09 -9.63 5.88
CA VAL A 379 -8.80 -10.69 4.91
C VAL A 379 -9.00 -12.08 5.52
N HIS A 380 -9.68 -12.95 4.78
CA HIS A 380 -9.91 -14.35 5.16
C HIS A 380 -9.44 -15.35 4.10
N THR A 381 -9.33 -14.91 2.86
CA THR A 381 -9.00 -15.77 1.71
C THR A 381 -7.52 -15.66 1.35
N PRO A 382 -6.71 -16.74 1.40
CA PRO A 382 -5.33 -16.70 0.96
C PRO A 382 -5.18 -16.36 -0.54
N GLY A 383 -4.10 -15.67 -0.88
CA GLY A 383 -3.79 -15.21 -2.25
C GLY A 383 -3.97 -13.70 -2.42
N LEU A 384 -4.12 -13.23 -3.65
CA LEU A 384 -4.29 -11.82 -3.97
C LEU A 384 -5.72 -11.37 -3.66
N ASN A 385 -5.87 -10.38 -2.78
CA ASN A 385 -7.13 -9.72 -2.45
C ASN A 385 -7.10 -8.25 -2.87
N LEU A 386 -8.24 -7.69 -3.23
CA LEU A 386 -8.42 -6.27 -3.50
C LEU A 386 -9.15 -5.63 -2.30
N LEU A 387 -8.70 -4.46 -1.87
CA LEU A 387 -9.28 -3.75 -0.73
C LEU A 387 -9.78 -2.37 -1.14
N SER A 388 -11.02 -2.05 -0.77
CA SER A 388 -11.58 -0.71 -0.94
C SER A 388 -10.89 0.28 0.01
N ALA A 389 -10.07 1.20 -0.56
CA ALA A 389 -9.54 2.37 0.14
C ALA A 389 -9.08 3.43 -0.88
N PRO A 390 -9.01 4.72 -0.48
CA PRO A 390 -8.55 5.80 -1.35
C PRO A 390 -7.05 5.71 -1.63
N GLY A 391 -6.56 6.58 -2.53
CA GLY A 391 -5.11 6.69 -2.84
C GLY A 391 -4.30 7.47 -1.80
N ASN A 392 -4.91 8.04 -0.75
CA ASN A 392 -4.18 8.74 0.31
C ASN A 392 -3.26 7.77 1.06
N ASP A 393 -1.97 8.11 1.17
CA ASP A 393 -0.95 7.21 1.71
C ASP A 393 -1.27 6.72 3.12
N LEU A 394 -1.68 7.62 4.02
CA LEU A 394 -1.95 7.29 5.42
C LEU A 394 -3.20 6.42 5.57
N VAL A 395 -4.28 6.81 4.89
CA VAL A 395 -5.57 6.13 4.95
C VAL A 395 -5.48 4.72 4.34
N ALA A 396 -4.88 4.61 3.15
CA ALA A 396 -4.74 3.32 2.48
C ALA A 396 -3.85 2.34 3.25
N ALA A 397 -2.72 2.83 3.81
CA ALA A 397 -1.82 1.97 4.58
C ALA A 397 -2.43 1.55 5.93
N THR A 398 -3.22 2.43 6.58
CA THR A 398 -4.01 2.07 7.77
C THR A 398 -5.07 1.02 7.43
N ALA A 399 -5.77 1.16 6.29
CA ALA A 399 -6.75 0.17 5.84
C ALA A 399 -6.11 -1.20 5.56
N LEU A 400 -4.90 -1.24 4.98
CA LEU A 400 -4.14 -2.48 4.81
C LEU A 400 -3.81 -3.14 6.15
N ALA A 401 -3.35 -2.36 7.14
CA ALA A 401 -3.07 -2.86 8.48
C ALA A 401 -4.34 -3.39 9.15
N SER A 402 -5.45 -2.64 9.14
CA SER A 402 -6.76 -3.06 9.66
C SER A 402 -7.25 -4.35 8.98
N ALA A 403 -7.08 -4.49 7.66
CA ALA A 403 -7.41 -5.72 6.94
C ALA A 403 -6.55 -6.93 7.34
N GLY A 404 -5.51 -6.73 8.14
CA GLY A 404 -4.65 -7.78 8.71
C GLY A 404 -3.25 -7.87 8.12
N ALA A 405 -2.84 -6.92 7.27
CA ALA A 405 -1.48 -6.90 6.74
C ALA A 405 -0.45 -6.69 7.86
N GLN A 406 0.46 -7.64 8.02
CA GLN A 406 1.51 -7.60 9.05
C GLN A 406 2.68 -6.71 8.66
N ILE A 407 2.91 -6.53 7.36
CA ILE A 407 3.92 -5.66 6.74
C ILE A 407 3.28 -4.98 5.54
N VAL A 408 3.61 -3.71 5.30
CA VAL A 408 3.24 -2.99 4.08
C VAL A 408 4.48 -2.77 3.22
N LEU A 409 4.45 -3.21 1.96
CA LEU A 409 5.43 -2.87 0.94
C LEU A 409 5.02 -1.56 0.29
N PHE A 410 5.89 -0.57 0.34
CA PHE A 410 5.62 0.79 -0.10
C PHE A 410 6.62 1.22 -1.16
N SER A 411 6.23 1.16 -2.45
CA SER A 411 7.09 1.65 -3.54
C SER A 411 7.06 3.16 -3.65
N THR A 412 8.20 3.77 -3.95
CA THR A 412 8.32 5.23 -4.09
C THR A 412 9.42 5.63 -5.06
N GLY A 413 9.16 6.62 -5.91
CA GLY A 413 10.14 7.22 -6.82
C GLY A 413 10.79 8.49 -6.26
N ARG A 414 10.12 9.15 -5.30
CA ARG A 414 10.56 10.44 -4.73
C ARG A 414 10.94 10.35 -3.24
N GLY A 415 10.48 9.29 -2.56
CA GLY A 415 10.71 9.05 -1.14
C GLY A 415 9.73 9.79 -0.22
N THR A 416 9.43 9.14 0.90
CA THR A 416 8.64 9.71 1.99
C THR A 416 9.09 9.09 3.31
N PRO A 417 9.16 9.84 4.43
CA PRO A 417 9.42 9.27 5.75
C PRO A 417 8.21 8.56 6.35
N PHE A 418 7.01 8.73 5.79
CA PHE A 418 5.75 8.16 6.29
C PHE A 418 5.87 6.65 6.60
N ALA A 419 5.21 6.20 7.67
CA ALA A 419 4.93 4.79 7.96
C ALA A 419 3.55 4.63 8.61
N CYS A 420 2.91 3.49 8.41
CA CYS A 420 1.62 3.11 9.02
C CYS A 420 1.84 2.32 10.34
N PRO A 421 0.77 1.86 11.02
CA PRO A 421 0.90 1.13 12.28
C PRO A 421 1.70 -0.16 12.24
N VAL A 422 1.97 -0.72 11.05
CA VAL A 422 2.77 -1.93 10.89
C VAL A 422 4.08 -1.63 10.15
N PRO A 423 5.12 -2.49 10.23
CA PRO A 423 6.35 -2.31 9.49
C PRO A 423 6.12 -1.92 8.04
N THR A 424 6.63 -0.75 7.64
CA THR A 424 6.45 -0.18 6.30
C THR A 424 7.77 -0.22 5.55
N LEU A 425 7.99 -1.30 4.78
CA LEU A 425 9.21 -1.55 4.01
C LEU A 425 9.18 -0.72 2.72
N LYS A 426 10.10 0.23 2.58
CA LYS A 426 10.15 1.16 1.46
C LYS A 426 11.07 0.70 0.34
N ILE A 427 10.52 0.70 -0.88
CA ILE A 427 11.16 0.20 -2.10
C ILE A 427 11.35 1.36 -3.06
N ALA A 428 12.61 1.74 -3.32
CA ALA A 428 12.92 2.78 -4.28
C ALA A 428 12.79 2.27 -5.72
N THR A 429 12.20 3.10 -6.58
CA THR A 429 12.10 2.84 -8.03
C THR A 429 13.40 3.08 -8.77
N ASN A 430 14.32 3.83 -8.17
CA ASN A 430 15.57 4.25 -8.78
C ASN A 430 16.73 4.30 -7.77
N THR A 431 17.92 3.98 -8.23
CA THR A 431 19.15 3.94 -7.42
C THR A 431 19.55 5.29 -6.82
N PRO A 432 19.42 6.44 -7.53
CA PRO A 432 19.69 7.75 -6.93
C PRO A 432 18.88 8.04 -5.66
N LEU A 433 17.59 7.67 -5.63
CA LEU A 433 16.77 7.82 -4.44
C LEU A 433 17.25 6.92 -3.30
N ALA A 434 17.50 5.64 -3.60
CA ALA A 434 17.97 4.67 -2.60
C ALA A 434 19.28 5.13 -1.96
N THR A 435 20.22 5.64 -2.74
CA THR A 435 21.51 6.15 -2.27
C THR A 435 21.33 7.43 -1.43
N LYS A 436 20.56 8.41 -1.94
CA LYS A 436 20.36 9.70 -1.28
C LYS A 436 19.56 9.59 0.02
N LYS A 437 18.59 8.69 0.08
CA LYS A 437 17.65 8.52 1.20
C LYS A 437 17.79 7.15 1.87
N HIS A 438 19.01 6.69 2.04
CA HIS A 438 19.32 5.39 2.68
C HIS A 438 18.73 5.22 4.09
N GLY A 439 18.40 6.30 4.81
CA GLY A 439 17.69 6.27 6.08
C GLY A 439 16.17 6.13 5.95
N TRP A 440 15.60 6.19 4.75
CA TRP A 440 14.17 6.00 4.48
C TRP A 440 13.88 4.74 3.67
N ILE A 441 14.82 4.32 2.82
CA ILE A 441 14.65 3.25 1.83
C ILE A 441 15.27 1.97 2.35
N ASP A 442 14.52 0.89 2.28
CA ASP A 442 14.94 -0.46 2.69
C ASP A 442 15.43 -1.29 1.51
N PHE A 443 14.83 -1.14 0.32
CA PHE A 443 15.13 -1.93 -0.86
C PHE A 443 15.28 -1.08 -2.12
N ASN A 444 16.28 -1.38 -2.96
CA ASN A 444 16.54 -0.67 -4.21
C ASN A 444 16.12 -1.51 -5.43
N ALA A 445 14.95 -1.26 -6.00
CA ALA A 445 14.51 -1.88 -7.25
C ALA A 445 15.10 -1.22 -8.50
N GLY A 446 15.72 -0.04 -8.37
CA GLY A 446 16.41 0.63 -9.48
C GLY A 446 17.58 -0.17 -10.07
N GLN A 447 18.07 -1.20 -9.35
CA GLN A 447 19.09 -2.15 -9.83
C GLN A 447 18.68 -2.89 -11.11
N LEU A 448 17.37 -3.00 -11.42
CA LEU A 448 16.90 -3.49 -12.72
C LEU A 448 17.47 -2.67 -13.90
N LEU A 449 17.67 -1.37 -13.70
CA LEU A 449 18.12 -0.47 -14.75
C LEU A 449 19.63 -0.20 -14.69
N THR A 450 20.25 -0.29 -13.50
CA THR A 450 21.65 0.12 -13.28
C THR A 450 22.62 -1.05 -13.20
N ASP A 451 22.23 -2.17 -12.63
CA ASP A 451 23.15 -3.24 -12.21
C ASP A 451 22.96 -4.54 -13.02
N GLY A 452 22.08 -4.53 -14.05
CA GLY A 452 21.80 -5.70 -14.89
C GLY A 452 21.09 -6.84 -14.15
N LYS A 453 20.49 -6.56 -12.99
CA LYS A 453 19.66 -7.52 -12.26
C LYS A 453 18.37 -7.79 -13.04
N THR A 454 17.90 -9.03 -12.95
CA THR A 454 16.64 -9.46 -13.55
C THR A 454 15.47 -9.28 -12.57
N LEU A 455 14.25 -9.23 -13.13
CA LEU A 455 13.05 -9.15 -12.32
C LEU A 455 12.89 -10.34 -11.35
N PRO A 456 13.09 -11.62 -11.76
CA PRO A 456 13.05 -12.74 -10.84
C PRO A 456 14.09 -12.66 -9.71
N GLU A 457 15.32 -12.24 -10.01
CA GLU A 457 16.37 -12.08 -8.97
C GLU A 457 15.98 -11.03 -7.93
N LEU A 458 15.45 -9.87 -8.33
CA LEU A 458 15.03 -8.84 -7.38
C LEU A 458 13.75 -9.20 -6.64
N SER A 459 12.82 -9.91 -7.26
CA SER A 459 11.62 -10.41 -6.58
C SER A 459 11.98 -11.44 -5.50
N GLN A 460 12.94 -12.33 -5.80
CA GLN A 460 13.46 -13.27 -4.81
C GLN A 460 14.22 -12.56 -3.68
N ALA A 461 15.05 -11.57 -3.99
CA ALA A 461 15.75 -10.78 -3.00
C ALA A 461 14.77 -9.99 -2.09
N LEU A 462 13.69 -9.46 -2.67
CA LEU A 462 12.63 -8.81 -1.88
C LEU A 462 11.90 -9.81 -0.98
N MET A 463 11.68 -11.05 -1.43
CA MET A 463 11.11 -12.11 -0.59
C MET A 463 12.02 -12.41 0.62
N GLU A 464 13.32 -12.52 0.41
CA GLU A 464 14.30 -12.71 1.49
C GLU A 464 14.29 -11.54 2.48
N ASP A 465 14.19 -10.31 1.99
CA ASP A 465 14.09 -9.12 2.81
C ASP A 465 12.79 -9.07 3.63
N VAL A 466 11.66 -9.48 3.05
CA VAL A 466 10.38 -9.59 3.77
C VAL A 466 10.44 -10.68 4.84
N LEU A 467 11.00 -11.85 4.54
CA LEU A 467 11.16 -12.94 5.52
C LEU A 467 12.09 -12.52 6.68
N ALA A 468 13.17 -11.79 6.39
CA ALA A 468 14.05 -11.23 7.43
C ALA A 468 13.31 -10.19 8.28
N THR A 469 12.50 -9.32 7.66
CA THR A 469 11.66 -8.34 8.35
C THR A 469 10.61 -9.03 9.23
N ALA A 470 9.93 -10.05 8.69
CA ALA A 470 8.99 -10.87 9.44
C ALA A 470 9.64 -11.60 10.61
N SER A 471 10.92 -11.92 10.51
CA SER A 471 11.73 -12.56 11.55
C SER A 471 12.34 -11.59 12.57
N GLY A 472 12.03 -10.30 12.49
CA GLY A 472 12.42 -9.30 13.51
C GLY A 472 13.45 -8.27 13.03
N ARG A 473 13.93 -8.31 11.78
CA ARG A 473 14.74 -7.22 11.23
C ARG A 473 13.90 -5.94 11.16
N LEU A 474 14.38 -4.87 11.76
CA LEU A 474 13.69 -3.57 11.72
C LEU A 474 13.88 -2.89 10.36
N VAL A 475 12.81 -2.34 9.81
CA VAL A 475 12.85 -1.47 8.63
C VAL A 475 13.24 -0.03 9.01
N CYS A 476 13.57 0.79 8.01
CA CYS A 476 14.00 2.18 8.22
C CYS A 476 12.99 2.99 9.02
N SER A 477 11.70 2.83 8.74
CA SER A 477 10.65 3.56 9.46
C SER A 477 10.61 3.22 10.96
N GLU A 478 10.75 1.96 11.31
CA GLU A 478 10.79 1.52 12.73
C GLU A 478 12.03 2.07 13.44
N ARG A 479 13.22 1.99 12.80
CA ARG A 479 14.46 2.56 13.36
C ARG A 479 14.38 4.06 13.63
N ASN A 480 13.54 4.77 12.86
CA ASN A 480 13.31 6.20 13.02
C ASN A 480 12.11 6.53 13.94
N GLY A 481 11.41 5.53 14.47
CA GLY A 481 10.21 5.72 15.28
C GLY A 481 9.03 6.31 14.52
N PHE A 482 8.95 6.09 13.20
CA PHE A 482 7.85 6.58 12.37
C PHE A 482 6.71 5.59 12.37
N HIS A 483 5.53 6.04 12.79
CA HIS A 483 4.26 5.33 12.70
C HIS A 483 3.13 6.37 12.75
N ASP A 484 2.10 6.14 11.96
CA ASP A 484 0.98 7.07 11.83
C ASP A 484 -0.32 6.29 11.60
N LEU A 485 -1.45 6.92 11.94
CA LEU A 485 -2.78 6.36 11.76
C LEU A 485 -3.68 7.42 11.15
N ALA A 486 -4.37 7.05 10.06
CA ALA A 486 -5.44 7.87 9.49
C ALA A 486 -6.59 7.00 9.01
N ILE A 487 -7.82 7.45 9.27
CA ILE A 487 -9.06 6.75 8.93
C ILE A 487 -9.78 7.54 7.84
N PHE A 488 -10.38 6.81 6.89
CA PHE A 488 -11.15 7.42 5.81
C PHE A 488 -12.35 8.16 6.37
N LYS A 489 -12.50 9.42 5.95
CA LYS A 489 -13.59 10.28 6.36
C LYS A 489 -14.19 10.99 5.16
N THR A 490 -15.49 10.91 5.01
CA THR A 490 -16.22 11.49 3.88
C THR A 490 -17.29 12.52 4.31
N GLY A 491 -17.77 12.42 5.55
CA GLY A 491 -19.00 13.05 5.96
C GLY A 491 -18.86 14.27 6.88
N VAL A 492 -19.99 14.60 7.47
CA VAL A 492 -20.17 15.78 8.33
C VAL A 492 -19.60 15.51 9.73
N THR A 493 -19.04 16.55 10.32
CA THR A 493 -18.64 16.57 11.74
C THR A 493 -19.66 17.41 12.52
N LEU A 494 -20.17 16.89 13.67
CA LEU A 494 -21.09 17.59 14.58
C LEU A 494 -20.42 18.81 15.22
#